data_751f35241be3c7df5a93e539b1e960dd
#
_entry.id   751f35241be3c7df5a93e539b1e960dd
#
_cell.length_a   1.000
_cell.length_b   1.000
_cell.length_c   1.000
_cell.angle_alpha   90.00
_cell.angle_beta   90.00
_cell.angle_gamma   90.00
#
_symmetry.space_group_name_H-M   'P 1'
#
loop_
_entity.id
_entity.type
_entity.pdbx_description
1 polymer ?
#
loop_
_entity_poly.entity_id
_entity_poly.type
_entity_poly.pdbx_seq_one_letter_code
_entity_poly.pdbx_strand_id
1 'polypeptide(L)'
;MAEAKAILRHVHIGPRKARLVVDLIRGQRVGAALSTLRFLPQHAAKTIEKLLKSAVSNAEQKAIGDVDDLYVSKAFVDVGPVMKRFQPRAMGRAFEIRKRLSHITLVLSAQKEKNQL
;
A
#
# COMPACT_ATOMS: atom_id res chain seq x y z
N MET A 1 10.11 -16.23 -10.83
CA MET A 1 9.52 -15.09 -11.42
C MET A 1 10.13 -13.82 -10.97
N ALA A 2 10.39 -12.91 -11.85
CA ALA A 2 10.96 -11.64 -11.48
C ALA A 2 9.91 -10.75 -10.84
N GLU A 3 10.22 -10.22 -9.70
CA GLU A 3 9.32 -9.35 -8.96
C GLU A 3 10.09 -8.17 -8.43
N ALA A 4 9.41 -7.07 -8.27
CA ALA A 4 9.94 -5.91 -7.58
C ALA A 4 8.96 -5.54 -6.49
N LYS A 5 9.47 -5.17 -5.34
CA LYS A 5 8.58 -4.82 -4.25
C LYS A 5 9.00 -3.53 -3.59
N ALA A 6 8.06 -2.90 -2.94
CA ALA A 6 8.30 -1.76 -2.10
C ALA A 6 7.52 -1.95 -0.81
N ILE A 7 8.13 -1.59 0.29
CA ILE A 7 7.52 -1.75 1.61
C ILE A 7 7.57 -0.40 2.30
N LEU A 8 6.45 0.02 2.84
CA LEU A 8 6.37 1.22 3.64
C LEU A 8 6.02 0.79 5.06
N ARG A 9 6.92 1.05 6.00
CA ARG A 9 6.75 0.61 7.38
C ARG A 9 6.32 1.76 8.27
N HIS A 10 5.62 1.41 9.32
CA HIS A 10 5.24 2.36 10.39
C HIS A 10 4.44 3.55 9.86
N VAL A 11 3.49 3.25 8.96
CA VAL A 11 2.62 4.28 8.41
C VAL A 11 1.53 4.59 9.40
N HIS A 12 1.24 5.87 9.59
CA HIS A 12 0.21 6.31 10.52
C HIS A 12 -1.17 6.23 9.88
N ILE A 13 -1.52 5.05 9.41
CA ILE A 13 -2.82 4.77 8.82
C ILE A 13 -3.30 3.47 9.42
N GLY A 14 -4.55 3.43 9.87
CA GLY A 14 -5.09 2.21 10.42
C GLY A 14 -5.10 1.09 9.38
N PRO A 15 -4.81 -0.16 9.79
CA PRO A 15 -4.74 -1.26 8.83
C PRO A 15 -6.04 -1.45 8.04
N ARG A 16 -7.18 -1.25 8.69
CA ARG A 16 -8.47 -1.42 8.02
C ARG A 16 -8.63 -0.44 6.86
N LYS A 17 -8.29 0.82 7.10
CA LYS A 17 -8.41 1.85 6.06
C LYS A 17 -7.43 1.58 4.92
N ALA A 18 -6.21 1.18 5.26
CA ALA A 18 -5.21 0.88 4.24
C ALA A 18 -5.65 -0.31 3.40
N ARG A 19 -6.24 -1.33 4.02
CA ARG A 19 -6.68 -2.52 3.30
C ARG A 19 -7.79 -2.22 2.31
N LEU A 20 -8.68 -1.30 2.64
CA LEU A 20 -9.73 -0.92 1.70
C LEU A 20 -9.14 -0.40 0.39
N VAL A 21 -8.10 0.42 0.49
CA VAL A 21 -7.48 0.98 -0.70
C VAL A 21 -6.64 -0.07 -1.43
N VAL A 22 -5.87 -0.87 -0.68
CA VAL A 22 -5.01 -1.88 -1.27
C VAL A 22 -5.83 -2.92 -2.02
N ASP A 23 -7.00 -3.29 -1.49
CA ASP A 23 -7.84 -4.27 -2.15
C ASP A 23 -8.33 -3.79 -3.52
N LEU A 24 -8.44 -2.48 -3.70
CA LEU A 24 -8.90 -1.93 -4.97
C LEU A 24 -7.86 -2.02 -6.08
N ILE A 25 -6.58 -2.07 -5.73
CA ILE A 25 -5.53 -2.09 -6.74
C ILE A 25 -4.90 -3.46 -6.95
N ARG A 26 -5.23 -4.43 -6.09
CA ARG A 26 -4.63 -5.75 -6.23
C ARG A 26 -5.07 -6.38 -7.56
N GLY A 27 -4.10 -6.86 -8.31
CA GLY A 27 -4.37 -7.51 -9.58
C GLY A 27 -4.51 -6.57 -10.76
N GLN A 28 -4.44 -5.25 -10.53
CA GLN A 28 -4.56 -4.28 -11.61
C GLN A 28 -3.19 -3.98 -12.22
N ARG A 29 -3.20 -3.58 -13.47
CA ARG A 29 -1.98 -3.06 -14.08
C ARG A 29 -1.61 -1.75 -13.40
N VAL A 30 -0.32 -1.45 -13.42
CA VAL A 30 0.21 -0.28 -12.71
C VAL A 30 -0.49 1.00 -13.16
N GLY A 31 -0.67 1.19 -14.46
CA GLY A 31 -1.33 2.39 -14.96
C GLY A 31 -2.74 2.55 -14.42
N ALA A 32 -3.51 1.46 -14.43
CA ALA A 32 -4.87 1.49 -13.91
C ALA A 32 -4.88 1.71 -12.40
N ALA A 33 -3.94 1.09 -11.70
CA ALA A 33 -3.84 1.26 -10.25
C ALA A 33 -3.53 2.71 -9.89
N LEU A 34 -2.60 3.34 -10.60
CA LEU A 34 -2.27 4.73 -10.35
C LEU A 34 -3.47 5.65 -10.60
N SER A 35 -4.22 5.39 -11.66
CA SER A 35 -5.42 6.16 -11.94
C SER A 35 -6.45 6.01 -10.83
N THR A 36 -6.66 4.76 -10.38
CA THR A 36 -7.60 4.49 -9.30
C THR A 36 -7.20 5.25 -8.03
N LEU A 37 -5.92 5.19 -7.68
CA LEU A 37 -5.45 5.86 -6.46
C LEU A 37 -5.57 7.37 -6.56
N ARG A 38 -5.34 7.91 -7.75
CA ARG A 38 -5.38 9.35 -7.94
C ARG A 38 -6.78 9.91 -7.70
N PHE A 39 -7.81 9.15 -8.04
CA PHE A 39 -9.19 9.63 -7.93
C PHE A 39 -9.86 9.26 -6.62
N LEU A 40 -9.20 8.47 -5.77
CA LEU A 40 -9.80 8.12 -4.48
C LEU A 40 -9.65 9.26 -3.50
N PRO A 41 -10.71 9.56 -2.75
CA PRO A 41 -10.64 10.65 -1.77
C PRO A 41 -9.93 10.29 -0.48
N GLN A 42 -9.73 8.99 -0.21
CA GLN A 42 -9.12 8.57 1.04
C GLN A 42 -7.68 9.06 1.16
N HIS A 43 -7.32 9.49 2.36
CA HIS A 43 -5.96 9.93 2.61
C HIS A 43 -4.95 8.81 2.34
N ALA A 44 -5.31 7.58 2.68
CA ALA A 44 -4.42 6.44 2.47
C ALA A 44 -4.04 6.27 1.00
N ALA A 45 -4.92 6.68 0.07
CA ALA A 45 -4.64 6.51 -1.34
C ALA A 45 -3.40 7.28 -1.78
N LYS A 46 -3.18 8.46 -1.23
CA LYS A 46 -2.01 9.25 -1.60
C LYS A 46 -0.72 8.58 -1.15
N THR A 47 -0.73 8.02 0.04
CA THR A 47 0.43 7.32 0.58
C THR A 47 0.72 6.08 -0.26
N ILE A 48 -0.31 5.34 -0.61
CA ILE A 48 -0.16 4.11 -1.40
C ILE A 48 0.25 4.45 -2.84
N GLU A 49 -0.20 5.56 -3.36
CA GLU A 49 0.23 6.01 -4.68
C GLU A 49 1.73 6.23 -4.70
N LYS A 50 2.26 6.89 -3.69
CA LYS A 50 3.71 7.11 -3.60
C LYS A 50 4.46 5.79 -3.48
N LEU A 51 3.91 4.86 -2.70
CA LEU A 51 4.54 3.56 -2.55
C LEU A 51 4.54 2.80 -3.88
N LEU A 52 3.46 2.90 -4.63
CA LEU A 52 3.38 2.25 -5.93
C LEU A 52 4.40 2.83 -6.90
N LYS A 53 4.59 4.14 -6.89
CA LYS A 53 5.61 4.77 -7.72
C LYS A 53 7.01 4.28 -7.33
N SER A 54 7.25 4.10 -6.05
CA SER A 54 8.52 3.56 -5.58
C SER A 54 8.72 2.14 -6.09
N ALA A 55 7.67 1.32 -6.07
CA ALA A 55 7.74 -0.05 -6.57
C ALA A 55 8.04 -0.06 -8.06
N VAL A 56 7.45 0.88 -8.81
CA VAL A 56 7.71 0.99 -10.25
C VAL A 56 9.19 1.33 -10.50
N SER A 57 9.74 2.26 -9.72
CA SER A 57 11.15 2.59 -9.84
C SER A 57 12.03 1.38 -9.56
N ASN A 58 11.69 0.60 -8.54
CA ASN A 58 12.44 -0.60 -8.23
C ASN A 58 12.36 -1.61 -9.37
N ALA A 59 11.19 -1.72 -9.99
CA ALA A 59 11.01 -2.62 -11.13
C ALA A 59 11.85 -2.20 -12.32
N GLU A 60 11.93 -0.90 -12.56
CA GLU A 60 12.74 -0.38 -13.64
C GLU A 60 14.22 -0.67 -13.43
N GLN A 61 14.68 -0.51 -12.20
CA GLN A 61 16.07 -0.79 -11.88
C GLN A 61 16.41 -2.27 -12.04
N LYS A 62 15.45 -3.14 -11.75
CA LYS A 62 15.65 -4.56 -11.93
C LYS A 62 15.40 -5.03 -13.36
N ALA A 63 14.88 -4.15 -14.19
CA ALA A 63 14.59 -4.46 -15.59
C ALA A 63 13.71 -5.70 -15.75
N ILE A 64 12.68 -5.81 -14.94
CA ILE A 64 11.82 -7.00 -14.98
C ILE A 64 10.77 -6.92 -16.08
N GLY A 65 10.63 -5.77 -16.72
CA GLY A 65 9.69 -5.62 -17.83
C GLY A 65 9.37 -4.15 -18.05
N ASP A 66 8.62 -3.88 -19.09
CA ASP A 66 8.14 -2.52 -19.36
C ASP A 66 7.09 -2.14 -18.33
N VAL A 67 7.04 -0.87 -18.02
CA VAL A 67 6.05 -0.38 -17.05
C VAL A 67 4.64 -0.76 -17.49
N ASP A 68 4.38 -0.75 -18.81
CA ASP A 68 3.06 -1.08 -19.32
C ASP A 68 2.68 -2.53 -19.07
N ASP A 69 3.66 -3.40 -18.86
CA ASP A 69 3.41 -4.81 -18.61
C ASP A 69 3.39 -5.16 -17.14
N LEU A 70 3.67 -4.20 -16.28
CA LEU A 70 3.70 -4.48 -14.85
C LEU A 70 2.28 -4.46 -14.26
N TYR A 71 2.06 -5.33 -13.30
CA TYR A 71 0.79 -5.34 -12.58
C TYR A 71 1.08 -5.61 -11.10
N VAL A 72 0.11 -5.25 -10.27
CA VAL A 72 0.23 -5.44 -8.83
C VAL A 72 -0.13 -6.89 -8.54
N SER A 73 0.88 -7.73 -8.41
CA SER A 73 0.66 -9.16 -8.22
C SER A 73 0.29 -9.48 -6.77
N LYS A 74 0.89 -8.76 -5.83
CA LYS A 74 0.58 -8.93 -4.42
C LYS A 74 0.50 -7.56 -3.78
N ALA A 75 -0.44 -7.41 -2.89
CA ALA A 75 -0.59 -6.18 -2.14
C ALA A 75 -1.24 -6.54 -0.81
N PHE A 76 -0.58 -6.20 0.28
CA PHE A 76 -1.13 -6.53 1.59
C PHE A 76 -0.68 -5.53 2.63
N VAL A 77 -1.40 -5.52 3.73
CA VAL A 77 -1.16 -4.62 4.83
C VAL A 77 -1.00 -5.47 6.09
N ASP A 78 0.14 -5.33 6.73
CA ASP A 78 0.39 -5.98 8.01
C ASP A 78 0.18 -4.98 9.12
N VAL A 79 -0.26 -5.48 10.27
CA VAL A 79 -0.46 -4.64 11.44
C VAL A 79 0.89 -4.32 12.05
N GLY A 80 1.16 -3.05 12.25
CA GLY A 80 2.38 -2.62 12.92
C GLY A 80 2.15 -2.46 14.41
N PRO A 81 3.13 -1.90 15.10
CA PRO A 81 2.98 -1.68 16.53
C PRO A 81 1.88 -0.68 16.82
N VAL A 82 1.29 -0.80 18.00
CA VAL A 82 0.26 0.13 18.46
C VAL A 82 0.94 1.14 19.37
N MET A 83 0.79 2.41 19.03
CA MET A 83 1.26 3.47 19.89
C MET A 83 0.13 3.88 20.80
N LYS A 84 0.38 3.82 22.10
CA LYS A 84 -0.63 4.20 23.10
C LYS A 84 -0.44 5.66 23.46
N ARG A 85 -1.54 6.37 23.52
CA ARG A 85 -1.56 7.76 23.96
C ARG A 85 -2.59 7.90 25.04
N PHE A 86 -2.30 8.77 25.99
CA PHE A 86 -3.26 9.04 27.06
C PHE A 86 -3.75 10.46 26.92
N GLN A 87 -5.05 10.61 26.99
CA GLN A 87 -5.66 11.92 26.86
C GLN A 87 -6.34 12.26 28.19
N PRO A 88 -5.92 13.33 28.86
CA PRO A 88 -6.56 13.71 30.12
C PRO A 88 -7.99 14.11 29.88
N ARG A 89 -8.83 13.77 30.84
CA ARG A 89 -10.24 14.13 30.79
C ARG A 89 -10.58 14.91 32.04
N ALA A 90 -11.73 15.56 32.04
CA ALA A 90 -12.24 16.21 33.22
C ALA A 90 -12.32 15.19 34.35
N MET A 91 -12.18 15.61 35.58
CA MET A 91 -12.17 14.74 36.75
C MET A 91 -10.91 13.90 36.90
N GLY A 92 -9.83 14.30 36.26
CA GLY A 92 -8.54 13.66 36.46
C GLY A 92 -8.37 12.29 35.86
N ARG A 93 -9.32 11.88 35.02
CA ARG A 93 -9.19 10.58 34.37
C ARG A 93 -8.43 10.72 33.05
N ALA A 94 -7.70 9.69 32.70
CA ALA A 94 -7.00 9.61 31.43
C ALA A 94 -7.57 8.46 30.62
N PHE A 95 -7.76 8.68 29.32
CA PHE A 95 -8.21 7.64 28.42
C PHE A 95 -7.07 7.25 27.52
N GLU A 96 -6.95 5.95 27.30
CA GLU A 96 -5.95 5.42 26.41
C GLU A 96 -6.43 5.55 24.97
N ILE A 97 -5.62 6.16 24.13
CA ILE A 97 -5.88 6.24 22.70
C ILE A 97 -4.87 5.37 22.00
N ARG A 98 -5.34 4.43 21.21
CA ARG A 98 -4.45 3.53 20.47
C ARG A 98 -4.30 4.04 19.05
N LYS A 99 -3.07 4.37 18.67
CA LYS A 99 -2.73 4.76 17.31
C LYS A 99 -2.12 3.56 16.63
N ARG A 100 -2.84 2.99 15.67
CA ARG A 100 -2.38 1.79 15.00
C ARG A 100 -1.55 2.17 13.80
N LEU A 101 -0.44 1.48 13.64
CA LEU A 101 0.45 1.66 12.50
C LEU A 101 0.31 0.47 11.57
N SER A 102 0.68 0.67 10.32
CA SER A 102 0.58 -0.37 9.31
C SER A 102 1.88 -0.49 8.56
N HIS A 103 2.12 -1.67 8.03
CA HIS A 103 3.19 -1.91 7.07
C HIS A 103 2.54 -2.31 5.77
N ILE A 104 2.79 -1.58 4.71
CA ILE A 104 2.16 -1.81 3.42
C ILE A 104 3.20 -2.37 2.47
N THR A 105 2.89 -3.48 1.83
CA THR A 105 3.78 -4.12 0.87
C THR A 105 3.10 -4.20 -0.47
N LEU A 106 3.77 -3.75 -1.51
CA LEU A 106 3.31 -3.89 -2.88
C LEU A 106 4.36 -4.65 -3.66
N VAL A 107 3.93 -5.66 -4.41
CA VAL A 107 4.81 -6.47 -5.24
C VAL A 107 4.32 -6.35 -6.67
N LEU A 108 5.22 -5.97 -7.56
CA LEU A 108 4.92 -5.86 -8.99
C LEU A 108 5.59 -7.00 -9.74
N SER A 109 4.88 -7.53 -10.72
CA SER A 109 5.39 -8.58 -11.59
C SER A 109 5.11 -8.20 -13.03
N ALA A 110 5.90 -8.74 -13.94
CA ALA A 110 5.62 -8.56 -15.36
C ALA A 110 4.45 -9.45 -15.76
N GLN A 111 3.53 -8.86 -16.55
CA GLN A 111 2.36 -9.61 -16.96
C GLN A 111 2.75 -10.71 -17.91
N LYS A 112 2.42 -11.94 -17.57
CA LYS A 112 2.62 -13.00 -18.48
C LYS A 112 1.52 -12.98 -19.42
N GLU A 113 1.70 -13.51 -20.49
CA GLU A 113 0.70 -13.57 -21.39
C GLU A 113 -0.35 -14.13 -20.93
N LYS A 114 -1.08 -13.63 -20.77
CA LYS A 114 -2.09 -14.05 -20.18
C LYS A 114 -2.71 -14.96 -20.86
N ASN A 115 -2.45 -15.15 -21.50
CA ASN A 115 -3.02 -15.95 -21.99
C ASN A 115 -2.89 -17.08 -21.79
N GLN A 116 -2.50 -17.10 -21.20
CA GLN A 116 -2.43 -18.14 -20.87
C GLN A 116 -3.46 -18.63 -20.64
N LEU A 117 -4.14 -18.51 -20.92
CA LEU A 117 -5.24 -18.97 -20.60
C LEU A 117 -5.67 -19.55 -21.08
#